data_478201d4923c48d9618fbe8b9e14faf1
#
_entry.id   478201d4923c48d9618fbe8b9e14faf1
#
_cell.length_a   1.000
_cell.length_b   1.000
_cell.length_c   1.000
_cell.angle_alpha   90.00
_cell.angle_beta   90.00
_cell.angle_gamma   90.00
#
_symmetry.space_group_name_H-M   'P 1'
#
loop_
_entity.id
_entity.type
_entity.pdbx_description
1 polymer ?
#
loop_
_entity_poly.entity_id
_entity_poly.type
_entity_poly.pdbx_seq_one_letter_code
_entity_poly.pdbx_strand_id
1 'polypeptide(L)'
;NFCARTVISPDPNLGINEVGVPVRTAKELTVPIRVTSRNREQLRQMILRGPDVHPGVNYIIRGDRFRVRITDRTKFIWSGFRCLNPDCHSGSEEEPYMGYQPELNQVLPAPNFLPGLVLKEQMRRDHITDALQKEWTVDLESTLCNLKGEDPNGNQLSEDDPNAVIHHRWKWEVENPDDYLPEHLEVRCPHCGSPEVEDEHGNVFPTDVEDRLSTYDRDGNPRPGVVVERHLIDGDVAIFNRQPSLHRMSMLVHEIRVMGGKTFRFNLADCTPYNADFDGDEMNLHVIQSEEARAEARILMRVQEHIISPRYGGSVIGGIHDHITGAYLLTHGEAFLPRQAALDVLSSVDWDGDLPDPVERNGQTGYLGNEIFSLLVKGGFELNFKNRAGESVSVSSGDVSGSIDKRGIGAEDGRLLDAVVQTHGTDVGAEFINKMTKMTIAICTAMGFTTGIDDEDLPPEAKEEIDRINIAASEKVDAELVKFGKDGRKYEARPGRTPLETLEENILTILD
;
A
#
# COMPACT_ATOMS: atom_id res chain seq x y z
N ASN A 1 5.63 -0.88 15.97
CA ASN A 1 5.11 -2.00 15.22
C ASN A 1 5.14 -1.67 13.73
N PHE A 2 5.72 -2.58 12.95
CA PHE A 2 5.81 -2.44 11.49
C PHE A 2 4.89 -3.44 10.79
N CYS A 3 3.90 -3.93 11.50
CA CYS A 3 2.92 -4.88 11.01
C CYS A 3 1.51 -4.40 11.38
N ALA A 4 0.59 -4.58 10.44
CA ALA A 4 -0.83 -4.38 10.67
C ALA A 4 -1.60 -5.65 10.25
N ARG A 5 -2.76 -5.85 10.88
CA ARG A 5 -3.69 -6.93 10.56
C ARG A 5 -5.10 -6.39 10.53
N THR A 6 -5.83 -6.69 9.47
CA THR A 6 -7.25 -6.36 9.34
C THR A 6 -7.94 -7.30 8.36
N VAL A 7 -9.24 -7.21 8.32
CA VAL A 7 -10.10 -7.95 7.38
C VAL A 7 -9.78 -7.53 5.95
N ILE A 8 -9.90 -8.47 5.03
CA ILE A 8 -9.70 -8.25 3.59
C ILE A 8 -11.01 -8.05 2.85
N SER A 9 -10.97 -7.30 1.76
CA SER A 9 -12.09 -7.07 0.84
C SER A 9 -11.60 -7.10 -0.60
N PRO A 10 -12.45 -7.50 -1.56
CA PRO A 10 -12.07 -7.49 -2.97
C PRO A 10 -12.09 -6.08 -3.54
N ASP A 11 -11.17 -5.80 -4.47
CA ASP A 11 -11.21 -4.60 -5.30
C ASP A 11 -10.66 -4.90 -6.70
N PRO A 12 -11.54 -4.99 -7.70
CA PRO A 12 -11.14 -5.34 -9.07
C PRO A 12 -10.39 -4.23 -9.79
N ASN A 13 -10.39 -3.01 -9.25
CA ASN A 13 -9.67 -1.88 -9.85
C ASN A 13 -8.19 -1.87 -9.51
N LEU A 14 -7.79 -2.59 -8.46
CA LEU A 14 -6.38 -2.76 -8.11
C LEU A 14 -5.75 -3.80 -9.02
N GLY A 15 -4.48 -3.55 -9.40
CA GLY A 15 -3.67 -4.55 -10.08
C GLY A 15 -3.30 -5.71 -9.15
N ILE A 16 -2.91 -6.85 -9.72
CA ILE A 16 -2.44 -8.00 -8.93
C ILE A 16 -1.20 -7.68 -8.10
N ASN A 17 -0.40 -6.73 -8.53
CA ASN A 17 0.78 -6.25 -7.81
C ASN A 17 0.47 -5.18 -6.75
N GLU A 18 -0.77 -4.78 -6.57
CA GLU A 18 -1.17 -3.69 -5.68
C GLU A 18 -1.97 -4.20 -4.48
N VAL A 19 -1.85 -3.50 -3.36
CA VAL A 19 -2.67 -3.69 -2.17
C VAL A 19 -3.20 -2.37 -1.64
N GLY A 20 -4.51 -2.28 -1.47
CA GLY A 20 -5.18 -1.13 -0.88
C GLY A 20 -5.02 -1.12 0.64
N VAL A 21 -4.44 -0.05 1.17
CA VAL A 21 -4.21 0.13 2.61
C VAL A 21 -5.02 1.30 3.13
N PRO A 22 -5.81 1.11 4.20
CA PRO A 22 -6.54 2.20 4.82
C PRO A 22 -5.63 3.35 5.27
N VAL A 23 -6.03 4.61 5.01
CA VAL A 23 -5.30 5.81 5.44
C VAL A 23 -4.91 5.75 6.92
N ARG A 24 -5.81 5.24 7.78
CA ARG A 24 -5.51 5.09 9.20
C ARG A 24 -4.33 4.18 9.45
N THR A 25 -4.30 3.02 8.80
CA THR A 25 -3.19 2.06 8.88
C THR A 25 -1.92 2.66 8.30
N ALA A 26 -2.02 3.38 7.18
CA ALA A 26 -0.89 4.04 6.54
C ALA A 26 -0.25 5.13 7.40
N LYS A 27 -1.02 5.78 8.30
CA LYS A 27 -0.50 6.73 9.28
C LYS A 27 0.18 6.07 10.49
N GLU A 28 -0.28 4.88 10.87
CA GLU A 28 0.27 4.16 12.03
C GLU A 28 1.57 3.42 11.70
N LEU A 29 1.66 2.88 10.48
CA LEU A 29 2.85 2.20 9.98
C LEU A 29 3.83 3.20 9.38
N THR A 30 5.11 2.98 9.64
CA THR A 30 6.15 3.91 9.18
C THR A 30 7.23 3.21 8.37
N VAL A 31 7.74 3.95 7.40
CA VAL A 31 8.89 3.58 6.59
C VAL A 31 10.07 4.45 7.01
N PRO A 32 11.19 3.89 7.48
CA PRO A 32 12.38 4.65 7.77
C PRO A 32 13.07 5.06 6.47
N ILE A 33 13.26 6.35 6.29
CA ILE A 33 13.97 6.91 5.14
C ILE A 33 15.14 7.74 5.64
N ARG A 34 16.34 7.42 5.14
CA ARG A 34 17.53 8.22 5.43
C ARG A 34 17.48 9.53 4.64
N VAL A 35 17.74 10.63 5.31
CA VAL A 35 17.80 11.95 4.68
C VAL A 35 19.02 12.05 3.78
N THR A 36 18.77 12.48 2.56
CA THR A 36 19.78 12.76 1.52
C THR A 36 19.49 14.13 0.90
N SER A 37 20.44 14.68 0.17
CA SER A 37 20.23 15.94 -0.55
C SER A 37 19.04 15.92 -1.52
N ARG A 38 18.69 14.74 -2.05
CA ARG A 38 17.60 14.58 -3.04
C ARG A 38 16.21 14.56 -2.42
N ASN A 39 16.07 13.92 -1.25
CA ASN A 39 14.75 13.73 -0.62
C ASN A 39 14.47 14.73 0.51
N ARG A 40 15.41 15.60 0.81
CA ARG A 40 15.41 16.51 1.95
C ARG A 40 14.18 17.41 1.98
N GLU A 41 13.88 18.07 0.87
CA GLU A 41 12.72 18.98 0.79
C GLU A 41 11.39 18.22 0.89
N GLN A 42 11.28 17.07 0.25
CA GLN A 42 10.08 16.24 0.37
C GLN A 42 9.84 15.80 1.81
N LEU A 43 10.89 15.33 2.49
CA LEU A 43 10.79 14.93 3.90
C LEU A 43 10.49 16.11 4.81
N ARG A 44 11.04 17.29 4.50
CA ARG A 44 10.72 18.53 5.20
C ARG A 44 9.22 18.81 5.17
N GLN A 45 8.60 18.75 4.00
CA GLN A 45 7.17 18.99 3.84
C GLN A 45 6.32 17.94 4.61
N MET A 46 6.75 16.69 4.64
CA MET A 46 6.07 15.64 5.42
C MET A 46 6.20 15.86 6.93
N ILE A 47 7.37 16.31 7.40
CA ILE A 47 7.59 16.65 8.81
C ILE A 47 6.68 17.83 9.21
N LEU A 48 6.55 18.83 8.35
CA LEU A 48 5.69 19.99 8.61
C LEU A 48 4.20 19.61 8.74
N ARG A 49 3.75 18.61 8.01
CA ARG A 49 2.37 18.08 8.14
C ARG A 49 2.17 17.34 9.45
N GLY A 50 3.24 16.77 10.03
CA GLY A 50 3.19 16.05 11.29
C GLY A 50 2.50 14.68 11.18
N PRO A 51 2.13 14.07 12.33
CA PRO A 51 1.57 12.72 12.37
C PRO A 51 0.09 12.64 11.98
N ASP A 52 -0.65 13.75 12.06
CA ASP A 52 -2.10 13.73 11.88
C ASP A 52 -2.56 13.88 10.43
N VAL A 53 -1.70 14.44 9.58
CA VAL A 53 -2.00 14.66 8.16
C VAL A 53 -1.21 13.70 7.30
N HIS A 54 -1.89 12.93 6.45
CA HIS A 54 -1.26 12.03 5.49
C HIS A 54 -0.99 12.74 4.15
N PRO A 55 0.19 12.54 3.56
CA PRO A 55 1.39 11.89 4.04
C PRO A 55 2.19 12.76 5.02
N GLY A 56 2.52 12.21 6.17
CA GLY A 56 3.23 12.88 7.25
C GLY A 56 4.35 12.04 7.86
N VAL A 57 4.80 12.44 9.05
CA VAL A 57 5.90 11.79 9.78
C VAL A 57 5.52 11.57 11.23
N ASN A 58 5.81 10.38 11.76
CA ASN A 58 5.59 10.05 13.15
C ASN A 58 6.82 10.22 14.02
N TYR A 59 8.00 9.86 13.49
CA TYR A 59 9.24 9.83 14.28
C TYR A 59 10.43 10.30 13.44
N ILE A 60 11.41 10.83 14.19
CA ILE A 60 12.74 11.14 13.65
C ILE A 60 13.76 10.41 14.51
N ILE A 61 14.71 9.75 13.88
CA ILE A 61 15.82 9.07 14.54
C ILE A 61 17.06 9.92 14.34
N ARG A 62 17.58 10.43 15.43
CA ARG A 62 18.77 11.27 15.46
C ARG A 62 20.04 10.45 15.24
N GLY A 63 21.16 11.15 15.07
CA GLY A 63 22.48 10.53 14.88
C GLY A 63 22.93 9.65 16.06
N ASP A 64 22.47 9.94 17.27
CA ASP A 64 22.67 9.16 18.49
C ASP A 64 21.73 7.94 18.60
N ARG A 65 20.94 7.66 17.56
CA ARG A 65 19.87 6.64 17.51
C ARG A 65 18.67 6.90 18.42
N PHE A 66 18.59 8.07 19.00
CA PHE A 66 17.42 8.44 19.79
C PHE A 66 16.24 8.72 18.88
N ARG A 67 15.11 8.02 19.14
CA ARG A 67 13.88 8.11 18.37
C ARG A 67 12.94 9.13 19.01
N VAL A 68 12.71 10.24 18.34
CA VAL A 68 11.84 11.32 18.81
C VAL A 68 10.51 11.25 18.11
N ARG A 69 9.41 11.24 18.88
CA ARG A 69 8.07 11.32 18.32
C ARG A 69 7.70 12.77 18.02
N ILE A 70 7.18 13.01 16.84
CA ILE A 70 6.62 14.31 16.49
C ILE A 70 5.23 14.40 17.12
N THR A 71 5.05 15.38 18.01
CA THR A 71 3.77 15.66 18.69
C THR A 71 3.52 17.16 18.65
N ASP A 72 2.27 17.58 18.77
CA ASP A 72 1.93 19.00 18.86
C ASP A 72 2.63 19.71 20.01
N ARG A 73 2.90 19.00 21.09
CA ARG A 73 3.60 19.57 22.25
C ARG A 73 5.08 19.84 21.99
N THR A 74 5.76 18.98 21.24
CA THR A 74 7.18 19.22 20.87
C THR A 74 7.35 20.41 19.96
N LYS A 75 6.27 20.87 19.44
CA LYS A 75 6.19 21.93 18.51
C LYS A 75 6.18 23.32 19.18
N PHE A 76 5.69 23.47 20.37
CA PHE A 76 5.48 24.76 21.02
C PHE A 76 6.41 25.09 22.15
N ILE A 77 7.36 24.23 22.44
CA ILE A 77 8.24 24.42 23.56
C ILE A 77 9.50 25.17 23.07
N TRP A 78 9.73 26.32 23.58
CA TRP A 78 10.86 27.16 23.27
C TRP A 78 11.92 27.07 24.32
N SER A 79 13.15 27.19 23.88
CA SER A 79 14.25 27.27 24.80
C SER A 79 14.48 28.69 25.24
N GLY A 80 14.70 28.88 26.50
CA GLY A 80 15.40 30.05 26.99
C GLY A 80 16.88 29.94 26.65
N PHE A 81 17.47 31.03 26.23
CA PHE A 81 18.89 31.09 25.91
C PHE A 81 19.55 32.14 26.77
N ARG A 82 20.82 31.86 27.09
CA ARG A 82 21.73 32.83 27.69
C ARG A 82 22.74 33.27 26.66
N CYS A 83 22.92 34.56 26.50
CA CYS A 83 23.98 35.10 25.65
C CYS A 83 25.34 34.89 26.34
N LEU A 84 26.31 34.33 25.60
CA LEU A 84 27.66 34.12 26.09
C LEU A 84 28.60 35.32 25.85
N ASN A 85 28.12 36.36 25.15
CA ASN A 85 28.88 37.61 24.99
C ASN A 85 29.01 38.31 26.34
N PRO A 86 30.23 38.46 26.87
CA PRO A 86 30.45 39.07 28.19
C PRO A 86 30.01 40.53 28.28
N ASP A 87 29.88 41.20 27.15
CA ASP A 87 29.44 42.59 27.08
C ASP A 87 27.88 42.71 26.95
N CYS A 88 27.18 41.58 26.96
CA CYS A 88 25.73 41.56 26.86
C CYS A 88 25.10 41.23 28.21
N HIS A 89 24.07 41.98 28.58
CA HIS A 89 23.36 41.80 29.84
C HIS A 89 22.21 40.72 29.75
N SER A 90 22.03 40.14 28.60
CA SER A 90 21.02 39.08 28.46
C SER A 90 21.51 37.74 28.97
N GLY A 91 21.01 37.33 30.13
CA GLY A 91 21.36 36.05 30.73
C GLY A 91 22.28 36.19 31.95
N SER A 92 21.73 36.64 33.08
CA SER A 92 22.42 36.56 34.36
C SER A 92 22.46 35.13 34.90
N GLU A 93 23.40 34.85 35.82
CA GLU A 93 23.48 33.56 36.50
C GLU A 93 22.21 33.24 37.32
N GLU A 94 21.46 34.29 37.71
CA GLU A 94 20.26 34.16 38.56
C GLU A 94 19.02 33.78 37.81
N GLU A 95 18.91 34.11 36.51
CA GLU A 95 17.74 33.78 35.66
C GLU A 95 18.17 33.36 34.24
N PRO A 96 18.86 32.26 34.13
CA PRO A 96 19.60 32.00 32.91
C PRO A 96 18.72 31.47 31.75
N TYR A 97 17.74 30.64 32.05
CA TYR A 97 17.11 29.85 31.01
C TYR A 97 15.61 29.97 31.07
N MET A 98 15.04 30.70 30.18
CA MET A 98 13.61 30.87 30.07
C MET A 98 13.12 30.49 28.70
N GLY A 99 12.02 29.78 28.66
CA GLY A 99 11.32 29.44 27.42
C GLY A 99 9.92 30.03 27.42
N TYR A 100 9.33 30.12 26.28
CA TYR A 100 7.99 30.63 26.10
C TYR A 100 7.08 29.57 25.49
N GLN A 101 5.93 29.38 26.07
CA GLN A 101 4.86 28.56 25.52
C GLN A 101 3.63 29.45 25.24
N PRO A 102 3.38 29.80 23.98
CA PRO A 102 2.31 30.75 23.62
C PRO A 102 0.93 30.34 24.11
N GLU A 103 0.64 29.04 24.04
CA GLU A 103 -0.69 28.52 24.41
C GLU A 103 -1.00 28.66 25.89
N LEU A 104 0.00 28.50 26.73
CA LEU A 104 -0.17 28.58 28.18
C LEU A 104 0.20 29.95 28.75
N ASN A 105 0.74 30.83 27.90
CA ASN A 105 1.28 32.10 28.34
C ASN A 105 2.26 31.95 29.52
N GLN A 106 3.08 30.89 29.46
CA GLN A 106 4.01 30.51 30.49
C GLN A 106 5.42 30.42 29.95
N VAL A 107 6.37 30.67 30.81
CA VAL A 107 7.77 30.43 30.54
C VAL A 107 8.07 28.99 30.83
N LEU A 108 8.64 28.30 29.87
CA LEU A 108 9.05 26.92 30.00
C LEU A 108 10.53 26.76 29.78
N PRO A 109 11.14 25.75 30.41
CA PRO A 109 12.50 25.40 30.10
C PRO A 109 12.65 25.00 28.62
N ALA A 110 13.83 25.24 28.11
CA ALA A 110 14.19 24.98 26.77
C ALA A 110 13.99 23.54 26.36
N PRO A 111 13.36 23.27 25.23
CA PRO A 111 13.45 21.96 24.68
C PRO A 111 14.80 21.77 24.04
N ASN A 112 15.24 20.56 24.15
CA ASN A 112 16.21 20.10 23.22
C ASN A 112 15.58 20.04 21.85
N PHE A 113 15.54 21.19 21.19
CA PHE A 113 15.66 21.38 19.91
C PHE A 113 15.07 20.56 18.86
N LEU A 114 14.03 20.90 18.43
CA LEU A 114 13.60 20.80 17.05
C LEU A 114 13.39 22.21 16.58
N PRO A 115 14.43 22.94 16.41
CA PRO A 115 14.23 24.29 16.03
C PRO A 115 13.69 24.34 14.63
N GLY A 116 13.09 25.32 14.36
CA GLY A 116 12.91 25.78 13.04
C GLY A 116 11.76 25.20 12.26
N LEU A 117 11.89 24.01 11.87
CA LEU A 117 10.90 23.36 11.02
C LEU A 117 9.55 23.23 11.65
N VAL A 118 9.65 22.89 12.89
CA VAL A 118 8.47 22.66 13.67
C VAL A 118 7.90 23.96 14.12
N LEU A 119 8.71 24.88 14.53
CA LEU A 119 8.28 26.21 14.93
C LEU A 119 7.49 26.94 13.83
N LYS A 120 7.89 26.79 12.59
CA LYS A 120 7.22 27.45 11.49
C LYS A 120 5.76 27.07 11.35
N GLU A 121 5.44 25.83 11.50
CA GLU A 121 4.06 25.36 11.33
C GLU A 121 3.21 25.58 12.59
N GLN A 122 3.87 25.80 13.69
CA GLN A 122 3.23 25.70 14.94
C GLN A 122 3.19 26.89 15.79
N MET A 123 4.12 27.71 15.60
CA MET A 123 3.86 29.08 15.88
C MET A 123 3.00 29.57 14.75
N ARG A 124 1.81 29.07 14.76
CA ARG A 124 0.79 29.60 13.89
C ARG A 124 0.86 31.12 13.99
N ARG A 125 0.81 31.78 12.86
CA ARG A 125 0.70 33.25 12.79
C ARG A 125 -0.25 33.81 13.84
N ASP A 126 -1.35 33.08 14.11
CA ASP A 126 -2.38 33.41 15.07
C ASP A 126 -1.81 33.53 16.49
N HIS A 127 -0.97 32.59 16.95
CA HIS A 127 -0.42 32.62 18.30
C HIS A 127 0.62 33.70 18.47
N ILE A 128 1.47 33.89 17.47
CA ILE A 128 2.48 34.95 17.53
C ILE A 128 1.82 36.32 17.37
N THR A 129 0.86 36.44 16.45
CA THR A 129 0.09 37.66 16.26
C THR A 129 -0.71 38.01 17.50
N ASP A 130 -1.35 37.01 18.14
CA ASP A 130 -2.04 37.20 19.41
C ASP A 130 -1.08 37.63 20.54
N ALA A 131 0.09 37.02 20.59
CA ALA A 131 1.11 37.38 21.59
C ALA A 131 1.65 38.81 21.38
N LEU A 132 1.77 39.28 20.14
CA LEU A 132 2.18 40.63 19.83
C LEU A 132 1.05 41.67 20.07
N GLN A 133 -0.21 41.24 19.97
CA GLN A 133 -1.35 42.14 20.15
C GLN A 133 -1.86 42.24 21.56
N LYS A 134 -1.65 41.17 22.38
CA LYS A 134 -2.03 41.16 23.79
C LYS A 134 -0.87 41.66 24.63
N GLU A 135 -1.18 42.39 25.70
CA GLU A 135 -0.24 42.59 26.81
C GLU A 135 0.05 41.24 27.44
N TRP A 136 1.13 40.64 26.96
CA TRP A 136 1.55 39.35 27.45
C TRP A 136 2.57 39.56 28.55
N THR A 137 2.30 39.01 29.71
CA THR A 137 3.14 39.13 30.89
C THR A 137 3.66 37.76 31.27
N VAL A 138 4.94 37.69 31.61
CA VAL A 138 5.53 36.50 32.23
C VAL A 138 5.08 36.45 33.68
N ASP A 139 4.54 35.33 34.08
CA ASP A 139 4.01 35.13 35.42
C ASP A 139 5.11 34.85 36.46
N LEU A 140 6.07 35.75 36.52
CA LEU A 140 7.14 35.76 37.51
C LEU A 140 7.17 37.12 38.18
N GLU A 141 6.94 37.16 39.47
CA GLU A 141 6.78 38.39 40.29
C GLU A 141 7.92 39.43 40.09
N SER A 142 9.12 38.98 39.67
CA SER A 142 10.28 39.82 39.50
C SER A 142 10.56 40.25 38.06
N THR A 143 9.82 39.73 37.06
CA THR A 143 10.18 39.86 35.63
C THR A 143 9.00 40.16 34.75
N LEU A 144 8.05 40.92 35.22
CA LEU A 144 6.83 41.25 34.48
C LEU A 144 7.13 42.24 33.35
N CYS A 145 7.13 41.74 32.17
CA CYS A 145 7.09 42.54 30.94
C CYS A 145 6.28 41.86 29.86
N ASN A 146 5.73 42.65 28.94
CA ASN A 146 5.10 42.07 27.77
C ASN A 146 6.11 41.93 26.63
N LEU A 147 5.67 41.32 25.52
CA LEU A 147 6.54 41.11 24.35
C LEU A 147 6.99 42.41 23.67
N LYS A 148 6.39 43.56 24.02
CA LYS A 148 6.81 44.88 23.53
C LYS A 148 7.86 45.53 24.43
N GLY A 149 8.25 44.86 25.51
CA GLY A 149 9.19 45.38 26.48
C GLY A 149 8.58 46.41 27.42
N GLU A 150 7.25 46.35 27.65
CA GLU A 150 6.54 47.23 28.57
C GLU A 150 6.28 46.51 29.89
N ASP A 151 6.38 47.27 31.00
CA ASP A 151 5.98 46.76 32.32
C ASP A 151 4.44 46.63 32.42
N PRO A 152 3.90 46.06 33.52
CA PRO A 152 2.46 45.96 33.71
C PRO A 152 1.70 47.29 33.72
N ASN A 153 2.43 48.42 33.85
CA ASN A 153 1.87 49.75 33.84
C ASN A 153 1.95 50.42 32.43
N GLY A 154 2.47 49.69 31.46
CA GLY A 154 2.64 50.18 30.08
C GLY A 154 3.88 51.06 29.83
N ASN A 155 4.83 51.07 30.75
CA ASN A 155 6.06 51.84 30.56
C ASN A 155 7.08 50.96 29.84
N GLN A 156 7.83 51.56 28.91
CA GLN A 156 8.94 50.90 28.24
C GLN A 156 10.04 50.61 29.25
N LEU A 157 10.55 49.35 29.27
CA LEU A 157 11.69 48.97 30.09
C LEU A 157 12.95 49.62 29.53
N SER A 158 13.79 50.15 30.46
CA SER A 158 15.11 50.61 30.08
C SER A 158 16.05 49.45 29.88
N GLU A 159 17.16 49.63 29.15
CA GLU A 159 18.18 48.61 28.94
C GLU A 159 18.83 48.11 30.25
N ASP A 160 18.81 48.96 31.29
CA ASP A 160 19.32 48.65 32.60
C ASP A 160 18.32 47.97 33.54
N ASP A 161 17.08 47.77 33.07
CA ASP A 161 16.06 47.12 33.86
C ASP A 161 16.27 45.60 33.87
N PRO A 162 16.28 44.97 35.07
CA PRO A 162 16.43 43.51 35.15
C PRO A 162 15.43 42.75 34.33
N ASN A 163 14.25 43.29 34.10
CA ASN A 163 13.21 42.67 33.28
C ASN A 163 13.48 42.76 31.79
N ALA A 164 14.33 43.65 31.33
CA ALA A 164 14.72 43.78 29.94
C ALA A 164 15.41 42.54 29.39
N VAL A 165 16.14 41.83 30.25
CA VAL A 165 16.82 40.58 29.91
C VAL A 165 15.84 39.52 29.33
N ILE A 166 14.68 39.38 29.95
CA ILE A 166 13.67 38.42 29.50
C ILE A 166 13.04 38.87 28.17
N HIS A 167 12.72 40.16 28.08
CA HIS A 167 12.22 40.73 26.86
C HIS A 167 13.17 40.46 25.68
N HIS A 168 14.46 40.67 25.83
CA HIS A 168 15.46 40.45 24.79
C HIS A 168 15.58 38.98 24.37
N ARG A 169 15.27 38.02 25.23
CA ARG A 169 15.32 36.59 24.91
C ARG A 169 14.22 36.18 23.93
N TRP A 170 13.09 36.86 23.94
CA TRP A 170 11.96 36.46 23.12
C TRP A 170 11.67 37.38 21.95
N LYS A 171 12.17 38.58 21.98
CA LYS A 171 11.89 39.57 20.97
C LYS A 171 12.20 39.08 19.55
N TRP A 172 13.35 38.48 19.36
CA TRP A 172 13.75 37.93 18.07
C TRP A 172 12.86 36.76 17.59
N GLU A 173 12.17 36.12 18.51
CA GLU A 173 11.29 34.98 18.21
C GLU A 173 9.91 35.43 17.72
N VAL A 174 9.43 36.56 18.19
CA VAL A 174 8.04 36.99 17.98
C VAL A 174 7.89 38.33 17.24
N GLU A 175 9.01 39.05 17.05
CA GLU A 175 9.01 40.37 16.43
C GLU A 175 8.51 40.33 14.99
N ASN A 176 8.85 39.29 14.23
CA ASN A 176 8.37 39.04 12.90
C ASN A 176 7.87 37.61 12.75
N PRO A 177 6.58 37.39 12.94
CA PRO A 177 6.00 36.04 12.83
C PRO A 177 6.25 35.37 11.49
N ASP A 178 6.39 36.15 10.43
CA ASP A 178 6.68 35.66 9.09
C ASP A 178 8.14 35.21 8.90
N ASP A 179 9.04 35.73 9.74
CA ASP A 179 10.47 35.37 9.74
C ASP A 179 10.77 34.08 10.48
N TYR A 180 9.76 33.53 11.17
CA TYR A 180 9.83 32.17 11.72
C TYR A 180 9.76 31.08 10.68
N LEU A 181 10.23 31.40 9.52
CA LEU A 181 10.49 30.41 8.49
C LEU A 181 11.72 29.61 8.89
N PRO A 182 11.71 28.29 8.71
CA PRO A 182 12.86 27.44 9.02
C PRO A 182 14.17 27.88 8.40
N GLU A 183 14.09 28.55 7.28
CA GLU A 183 15.24 29.13 6.58
C GLU A 183 15.86 30.33 7.28
N HIS A 184 15.15 30.96 8.22
CA HIS A 184 15.62 32.18 8.92
C HIS A 184 15.93 31.96 10.41
N LEU A 185 15.87 30.75 10.87
CA LEU A 185 16.17 30.45 12.26
C LEU A 185 17.65 30.38 12.53
N GLU A 186 18.26 31.51 12.64
CA GLU A 186 19.52 31.67 13.36
C GLU A 186 19.21 32.04 14.80
N VAL A 187 19.73 31.26 15.73
CA VAL A 187 19.68 31.60 17.14
C VAL A 187 20.70 32.71 17.37
N ARG A 188 20.25 33.92 17.66
CA ARG A 188 21.10 35.07 17.98
C ARG A 188 20.53 35.77 19.17
N CYS A 189 21.39 36.36 19.95
CA CYS A 189 20.96 37.22 21.02
C CYS A 189 20.22 38.46 20.47
N PRO A 190 18.96 38.69 20.86
CA PRO A 190 18.18 39.82 20.36
C PRO A 190 18.73 41.16 20.80
N HIS A 191 19.52 41.21 21.86
CA HIS A 191 20.09 42.43 22.39
C HIS A 191 21.36 42.86 21.64
N CYS A 192 22.37 41.97 21.57
CA CYS A 192 23.67 42.31 20.98
C CYS A 192 23.92 41.63 19.61
N GLY A 193 23.01 40.82 19.11
CA GLY A 193 23.17 40.10 17.85
C GLY A 193 24.20 38.97 17.86
N SER A 194 24.79 38.69 19.04
CA SER A 194 25.79 37.60 19.16
C SER A 194 25.17 36.26 18.76
N PRO A 195 25.87 35.50 17.94
CA PRO A 195 25.44 34.15 17.61
C PRO A 195 25.76 33.13 18.74
N GLU A 196 26.58 33.51 19.70
CA GLU A 196 26.99 32.63 20.79
C GLU A 196 25.99 32.72 21.95
N VAL A 197 25.10 31.76 22.00
CA VAL A 197 24.12 31.62 23.07
C VAL A 197 24.12 30.18 23.58
N GLU A 198 23.78 30.00 24.85
CA GLU A 198 23.75 28.70 25.52
C GLU A 198 22.31 28.41 25.99
N ASP A 199 21.84 27.18 25.85
CA ASP A 199 20.58 26.75 26.42
C ASP A 199 20.71 26.26 27.89
N GLU A 200 19.62 25.91 28.53
CA GLU A 200 19.60 25.41 29.93
C GLU A 200 20.32 24.09 30.11
N HIS A 201 20.68 23.39 29.02
CA HIS A 201 21.37 22.13 29.04
C HIS A 201 22.88 22.30 28.78
N GLY A 202 23.36 23.54 28.65
CA GLY A 202 24.74 23.85 28.38
C GLY A 202 25.15 23.71 26.91
N ASN A 203 24.18 23.62 25.99
CA ASN A 203 24.48 23.60 24.56
C ASN A 203 24.74 25.03 24.08
N VAL A 204 25.88 25.27 23.51
CA VAL A 204 26.28 26.56 22.96
C VAL A 204 25.91 26.64 21.47
N PHE A 205 25.36 27.78 21.05
CA PHE A 205 25.02 28.10 19.67
C PHE A 205 25.80 29.36 19.22
N PRO A 206 26.28 29.48 17.98
CA PRO A 206 26.30 28.37 17.02
C PRO A 206 27.25 27.30 17.53
N THR A 207 26.84 26.11 17.39
CA THR A 207 27.73 25.01 17.71
C THR A 207 28.75 24.89 16.57
N ASP A 208 29.97 25.34 16.78
CA ASP A 208 31.14 24.95 15.97
C ASP A 208 31.45 23.45 16.17
N VAL A 209 31.05 22.91 17.27
CA VAL A 209 30.86 21.50 17.39
C VAL A 209 29.71 21.19 16.45
N GLU A 210 30.03 20.61 15.28
CA GLU A 210 29.02 19.87 14.52
C GLU A 210 28.20 19.11 15.53
N ASP A 211 27.08 19.65 15.90
CA ASP A 211 26.18 18.95 16.81
C ASP A 211 25.67 17.74 16.05
N ARG A 212 26.48 16.67 16.09
CA ARG A 212 26.16 15.39 15.48
C ARG A 212 24.82 14.83 15.94
N LEU A 213 24.29 15.44 16.97
CA LEU A 213 23.02 15.11 17.60
C LEU A 213 21.88 15.96 17.06
N SER A 214 22.15 17.09 16.42
CA SER A 214 21.11 17.93 15.86
C SER A 214 20.40 17.23 14.70
N THR A 215 19.09 17.23 14.78
CA THR A 215 18.21 16.62 13.76
C THR A 215 18.09 17.50 12.53
N TYR A 216 18.26 18.82 12.71
CA TYR A 216 18.10 19.82 11.66
C TYR A 216 19.35 20.65 11.50
N ASP A 217 19.53 21.24 10.34
CA ASP A 217 20.56 22.25 10.10
C ASP A 217 20.04 23.66 10.46
N ARG A 218 20.90 24.68 10.25
CA ARG A 218 20.59 26.08 10.58
C ARG A 218 19.38 26.62 9.78
N ASP A 219 19.14 26.07 8.60
CA ASP A 219 18.03 26.46 7.74
C ASP A 219 16.73 25.68 8.07
N GLY A 220 16.75 24.89 9.12
CA GLY A 220 15.62 24.09 9.57
C GLY A 220 15.31 22.87 8.68
N ASN A 221 16.26 22.43 7.87
CA ASN A 221 16.08 21.19 7.11
C ASN A 221 16.66 20.00 7.88
N PRO A 222 16.09 18.80 7.73
CA PRO A 222 16.67 17.62 8.35
C PRO A 222 18.08 17.36 7.83
N ARG A 223 19.01 17.12 8.74
CA ARG A 223 20.42 16.88 8.38
C ARG A 223 20.59 15.59 7.59
N PRO A 224 21.53 15.55 6.64
CA PRO A 224 21.89 14.31 5.96
C PRO A 224 22.31 13.22 6.96
N GLY A 225 21.81 12.00 6.75
CA GLY A 225 22.09 10.86 7.61
C GLY A 225 21.10 10.64 8.76
N VAL A 226 20.28 11.62 9.11
CA VAL A 226 19.12 11.46 9.99
C VAL A 226 18.11 10.54 9.31
N VAL A 227 17.42 9.70 10.07
CA VAL A 227 16.39 8.83 9.55
C VAL A 227 15.03 9.38 9.95
N VAL A 228 14.16 9.53 8.97
CA VAL A 228 12.78 9.99 9.16
C VAL A 228 11.84 8.81 8.96
N GLU A 229 11.01 8.51 9.95
CA GLU A 229 9.96 7.50 9.85
C GLU A 229 8.67 8.17 9.35
N ARG A 230 8.49 8.13 8.04
CA ARG A 230 7.30 8.67 7.38
C ARG A 230 6.17 7.67 7.29
N HIS A 231 4.97 8.16 7.09
CA HIS A 231 3.81 7.34 6.76
C HIS A 231 4.06 6.52 5.48
N LEU A 232 3.30 5.43 5.33
CA LEU A 232 3.21 4.73 4.06
C LEU A 232 2.58 5.66 3.01
N ILE A 233 3.11 5.59 1.79
CA ILE A 233 2.59 6.31 0.62
C ILE A 233 2.40 5.36 -0.55
N ASP A 234 1.70 5.80 -1.57
CA ASP A 234 1.54 5.05 -2.82
C ASP A 234 2.89 4.72 -3.44
N GLY A 235 3.04 3.48 -3.91
CA GLY A 235 4.28 2.96 -4.48
C GLY A 235 5.29 2.43 -3.47
N ASP A 236 5.05 2.54 -2.17
CA ASP A 236 5.81 1.77 -1.19
C ASP A 236 5.53 0.29 -1.36
N VAL A 237 6.49 -0.55 -0.99
CA VAL A 237 6.33 -2.00 -1.04
C VAL A 237 6.22 -2.59 0.36
N ALA A 238 5.32 -3.54 0.51
CA ALA A 238 5.13 -4.28 1.74
C ALA A 238 4.89 -5.76 1.47
N ILE A 239 5.27 -6.60 2.43
CA ILE A 239 4.95 -8.02 2.38
C ILE A 239 3.52 -8.20 2.85
N PHE A 240 2.70 -8.81 2.00
CA PHE A 240 1.32 -9.16 2.30
C PHE A 240 1.24 -10.66 2.54
N ASN A 241 0.58 -11.08 3.62
CA ASN A 241 0.62 -12.46 4.09
C ASN A 241 -0.72 -12.93 4.65
N ARG A 242 -1.11 -14.16 4.31
CA ARG A 242 -2.19 -14.90 4.98
C ARG A 242 -1.65 -16.14 5.66
N GLN A 243 -2.05 -16.38 6.88
CA GLN A 243 -1.76 -17.61 7.62
C GLN A 243 -2.92 -18.61 7.45
N PRO A 244 -2.62 -19.94 7.42
CA PRO A 244 -1.29 -20.56 7.51
C PRO A 244 -0.47 -20.38 6.23
N SER A 245 0.82 -20.05 6.36
CA SER A 245 1.72 -19.87 5.23
C SER A 245 2.33 -21.21 4.81
N LEU A 246 1.62 -21.95 3.97
CA LEU A 246 1.99 -23.33 3.59
C LEU A 246 3.01 -23.37 2.46
N HIS A 247 3.14 -22.31 1.68
CA HIS A 247 4.09 -22.20 0.57
C HIS A 247 4.55 -20.75 0.42
N ARG A 248 5.59 -20.54 -0.40
CA ARG A 248 6.19 -19.20 -0.56
C ARG A 248 5.22 -18.14 -1.09
N MET A 249 4.22 -18.52 -1.90
CA MET A 249 3.23 -17.61 -2.45
C MET A 249 2.18 -17.14 -1.43
N SER A 250 2.19 -17.69 -0.22
CA SER A 250 1.38 -17.13 0.88
C SER A 250 1.96 -15.84 1.48
N MET A 251 3.13 -15.42 1.00
CA MET A 251 3.82 -14.19 1.38
C MET A 251 4.38 -13.53 0.13
N LEU A 252 3.67 -12.57 -0.44
CA LEU A 252 4.09 -11.84 -1.63
C LEU A 252 4.27 -10.37 -1.31
N VAL A 253 5.03 -9.69 -2.16
CA VAL A 253 5.24 -8.24 -2.05
C VAL A 253 4.33 -7.51 -3.02
N HIS A 254 3.53 -6.61 -2.46
CA HIS A 254 2.64 -5.73 -3.21
C HIS A 254 3.07 -4.27 -3.08
N GLU A 255 2.72 -3.48 -4.06
CA GLU A 255 2.81 -2.03 -4.02
C GLU A 255 1.59 -1.45 -3.29
N ILE A 256 1.84 -0.52 -2.40
CA ILE A 256 0.79 0.08 -1.57
C ILE A 256 0.01 1.12 -2.37
N ARG A 257 -1.31 1.07 -2.24
CA ARG A 257 -2.24 2.13 -2.60
C ARG A 257 -3.00 2.58 -1.36
N VAL A 258 -2.77 3.79 -0.94
CA VAL A 258 -3.44 4.36 0.25
C VAL A 258 -4.83 4.82 -0.14
N MET A 259 -5.84 4.29 0.54
CA MET A 259 -7.23 4.52 0.19
C MET A 259 -8.15 4.62 1.41
N GLY A 260 -9.35 5.09 1.19
CA GLY A 260 -10.38 5.15 2.23
C GLY A 260 -10.84 3.76 2.69
N GLY A 261 -11.57 3.70 3.79
CA GLY A 261 -12.11 2.46 4.34
C GLY A 261 -11.34 1.94 5.54
N LYS A 262 -11.59 0.66 5.89
CA LYS A 262 -11.05 0.01 7.09
C LYS A 262 -10.37 -1.33 6.80
N THR A 263 -10.55 -1.88 5.60
CA THR A 263 -10.08 -3.21 5.19
C THR A 263 -8.88 -3.09 4.25
N PHE A 264 -8.01 -4.10 4.24
CA PHE A 264 -7.08 -4.26 3.14
C PHE A 264 -7.84 -4.69 1.90
N ARG A 265 -7.41 -4.23 0.74
CA ARG A 265 -8.03 -4.58 -0.53
C ARG A 265 -6.99 -5.11 -1.50
N PHE A 266 -7.39 -6.09 -2.31
CA PHE A 266 -6.55 -6.62 -3.37
C PHE A 266 -7.37 -7.26 -4.47
N ASN A 267 -6.73 -7.59 -5.58
CA ASN A 267 -7.37 -8.19 -6.74
C ASN A 267 -7.80 -9.64 -6.45
N LEU A 268 -8.98 -10.02 -6.92
CA LEU A 268 -9.49 -11.39 -6.74
C LEU A 268 -8.58 -12.46 -7.34
N ALA A 269 -7.83 -12.16 -8.40
CA ALA A 269 -6.91 -13.12 -9.01
C ALA A 269 -5.84 -13.64 -8.04
N ASP A 270 -5.53 -12.86 -7.00
CA ASP A 270 -4.56 -13.21 -5.96
C ASP A 270 -5.15 -14.06 -4.82
N CYS A 271 -6.43 -14.38 -4.83
CA CYS A 271 -7.05 -15.22 -3.79
C CYS A 271 -6.42 -16.61 -3.75
N THR A 272 -6.15 -17.21 -4.89
CA THR A 272 -5.64 -18.59 -4.99
C THR A 272 -4.28 -18.76 -4.30
N PRO A 273 -3.23 -17.95 -4.54
CA PRO A 273 -1.95 -18.11 -3.85
C PRO A 273 -2.04 -17.90 -2.34
N TYR A 274 -2.92 -17.00 -1.88
CA TYR A 274 -3.15 -16.79 -0.45
C TYR A 274 -4.13 -17.80 0.17
N ASN A 275 -4.84 -18.57 -0.63
CA ASN A 275 -5.99 -19.38 -0.23
C ASN A 275 -6.97 -18.53 0.61
N ALA A 276 -7.26 -17.32 0.12
CA ALA A 276 -8.05 -16.32 0.81
C ALA A 276 -9.47 -16.27 0.25
N ASP A 277 -10.44 -16.05 1.13
CA ASP A 277 -11.80 -15.71 0.81
C ASP A 277 -12.23 -14.45 1.57
N PHE A 278 -13.36 -13.87 1.21
CA PHE A 278 -13.83 -12.61 1.78
C PHE A 278 -15.01 -12.78 2.74
N ASP A 279 -15.04 -13.91 3.43
CA ASP A 279 -16.08 -14.25 4.42
C ASP A 279 -15.77 -13.73 5.84
N GLY A 280 -14.67 -13.02 6.02
CA GLY A 280 -14.18 -12.50 7.29
C GLY A 280 -12.70 -12.76 7.52
N ASP A 281 -12.00 -13.28 6.53
CA ASP A 281 -10.57 -13.51 6.58
C ASP A 281 -9.80 -12.24 6.89
N GLU A 282 -8.73 -12.40 7.66
CA GLU A 282 -7.77 -11.35 7.99
C GLU A 282 -6.40 -11.66 7.41
N MET A 283 -5.72 -10.64 6.94
CA MET A 283 -4.35 -10.75 6.44
C MET A 283 -3.41 -9.77 7.14
N ASN A 284 -2.12 -10.07 7.06
CA ASN A 284 -1.07 -9.28 7.68
C ASN A 284 -0.31 -8.49 6.62
N LEU A 285 -0.02 -7.22 6.93
CA LEU A 285 0.84 -6.35 6.15
C LEU A 285 2.11 -6.06 6.94
N HIS A 286 3.29 -6.38 6.39
CA HIS A 286 4.58 -6.15 7.01
C HIS A 286 5.35 -5.09 6.22
N VAL A 287 5.67 -3.98 6.89
CA VAL A 287 6.44 -2.89 6.29
C VAL A 287 7.92 -3.19 6.35
N ILE A 288 8.59 -3.08 5.23
CA ILE A 288 10.00 -3.39 5.08
C ILE A 288 10.85 -2.24 5.62
N GLN A 289 11.80 -2.55 6.52
CA GLN A 289 12.51 -1.56 7.31
C GLN A 289 13.91 -1.23 6.79
N SER A 290 14.54 -2.08 5.98
CA SER A 290 15.88 -1.82 5.44
C SER A 290 15.85 -1.70 3.91
N GLU A 291 16.81 -0.98 3.34
CA GLU A 291 16.93 -0.81 1.89
C GLU A 291 17.32 -2.12 1.20
N GLU A 292 18.16 -2.94 1.85
CA GLU A 292 18.56 -4.25 1.34
C GLU A 292 17.34 -5.19 1.24
N ALA A 293 16.54 -5.29 2.32
CA ALA A 293 15.33 -6.08 2.32
C ALA A 293 14.29 -5.55 1.31
N ARG A 294 14.24 -4.21 1.11
CA ARG A 294 13.36 -3.59 0.12
C ARG A 294 13.78 -3.94 -1.32
N ALA A 295 15.07 -3.97 -1.59
CA ALA A 295 15.60 -4.38 -2.88
C ALA A 295 15.32 -5.85 -3.17
N GLU A 296 15.54 -6.74 -2.19
CA GLU A 296 15.21 -8.16 -2.28
C GLU A 296 13.70 -8.36 -2.53
N ALA A 297 12.85 -7.68 -1.75
CA ALA A 297 11.41 -7.76 -1.88
C ALA A 297 10.91 -7.35 -3.27
N ARG A 298 11.43 -6.27 -3.82
CA ARG A 298 11.06 -5.79 -5.16
C ARG A 298 11.49 -6.71 -6.30
N ILE A 299 12.55 -7.47 -6.12
CA ILE A 299 13.10 -8.32 -7.19
C ILE A 299 12.60 -9.75 -7.05
N LEU A 300 12.65 -10.33 -5.83
CA LEU A 300 12.42 -11.76 -5.62
C LEU A 300 11.01 -12.10 -5.14
N MET A 301 10.32 -11.18 -4.47
CA MET A 301 9.04 -11.47 -3.83
C MET A 301 7.85 -10.80 -4.50
N ARG A 302 8.05 -10.01 -5.54
CA ARG A 302 6.94 -9.35 -6.24
C ARG A 302 5.98 -10.36 -6.86
N VAL A 303 4.71 -10.03 -6.88
CA VAL A 303 3.61 -10.91 -7.35
C VAL A 303 3.87 -11.45 -8.75
N GLN A 304 4.38 -10.62 -9.65
CA GLN A 304 4.63 -10.98 -11.04
C GLN A 304 5.55 -12.21 -11.19
N GLU A 305 6.57 -12.35 -10.33
CA GLU A 305 7.49 -13.50 -10.36
C GLU A 305 6.86 -14.80 -9.85
N HIS A 306 5.64 -14.73 -9.31
CA HIS A 306 4.94 -15.85 -8.71
C HIS A 306 3.64 -16.22 -9.42
N ILE A 307 3.41 -15.71 -10.64
CA ILE A 307 2.26 -16.09 -11.46
C ILE A 307 2.29 -17.59 -11.76
N ILE A 308 3.48 -18.12 -12.05
CA ILE A 308 3.68 -19.55 -12.34
C ILE A 308 4.18 -20.28 -11.10
N SER A 309 3.51 -21.37 -10.74
CA SER A 309 3.89 -22.22 -9.61
C SER A 309 5.14 -23.06 -9.91
N PRO A 310 6.15 -23.07 -9.03
CA PRO A 310 7.31 -23.94 -9.20
C PRO A 310 7.00 -25.42 -8.94
N ARG A 311 5.82 -25.73 -8.36
CA ARG A 311 5.43 -27.10 -8.03
C ARG A 311 5.03 -27.91 -9.26
N TYR A 312 4.27 -27.30 -10.17
CA TYR A 312 3.72 -28.00 -11.34
C TYR A 312 3.85 -27.20 -12.65
N GLY A 313 4.42 -26.00 -12.62
CA GLY A 313 4.72 -25.22 -13.82
C GLY A 313 3.53 -24.55 -14.50
N GLY A 314 2.37 -24.50 -13.85
CA GLY A 314 1.17 -23.80 -14.30
C GLY A 314 0.87 -22.56 -13.45
N SER A 315 -0.06 -21.73 -13.92
CA SER A 315 -0.46 -20.49 -13.25
C SER A 315 -1.09 -20.77 -11.88
N VAL A 316 -0.70 -20.01 -10.86
CA VAL A 316 -1.35 -19.99 -9.56
C VAL A 316 -2.16 -18.70 -9.32
N ILE A 317 -1.83 -17.65 -10.08
CA ILE A 317 -2.58 -16.40 -10.14
C ILE A 317 -3.28 -16.36 -11.48
N GLY A 318 -4.58 -16.14 -11.48
CA GLY A 318 -5.37 -16.15 -12.72
C GLY A 318 -6.84 -15.83 -12.47
N GLY A 319 -7.64 -15.91 -13.50
CA GLY A 319 -9.09 -15.64 -13.42
C GLY A 319 -9.84 -16.60 -12.52
N ILE A 320 -10.73 -16.08 -11.69
CA ILE A 320 -11.65 -16.84 -10.84
C ILE A 320 -13.07 -16.29 -10.96
N HIS A 321 -14.06 -17.10 -10.65
CA HIS A 321 -15.49 -16.70 -10.59
C HIS A 321 -15.94 -15.86 -11.79
N ASP A 322 -16.30 -14.61 -11.56
CA ASP A 322 -16.82 -13.68 -12.57
C ASP A 322 -15.85 -13.40 -13.72
N HIS A 323 -14.54 -13.53 -13.47
CA HIS A 323 -13.54 -13.41 -14.53
C HIS A 323 -13.72 -14.50 -15.60
N ILE A 324 -13.99 -15.73 -15.14
CA ILE A 324 -14.22 -16.88 -16.04
C ILE A 324 -15.56 -16.71 -16.75
N THR A 325 -16.62 -16.34 -16.01
CA THR A 325 -17.95 -16.09 -16.55
C THR A 325 -17.92 -15.00 -17.62
N GLY A 326 -17.28 -13.86 -17.33
CA GLY A 326 -17.19 -12.76 -18.28
C GLY A 326 -16.39 -13.12 -19.54
N ALA A 327 -15.28 -13.85 -19.39
CA ALA A 327 -14.52 -14.34 -20.53
C ALA A 327 -15.32 -15.31 -21.40
N TYR A 328 -16.07 -16.21 -20.77
CA TYR A 328 -16.93 -17.14 -21.47
C TYR A 328 -18.07 -16.41 -22.20
N LEU A 329 -18.77 -15.50 -21.53
CA LEU A 329 -19.85 -14.72 -22.15
C LEU A 329 -19.35 -13.90 -23.35
N LEU A 330 -18.12 -13.38 -23.27
CA LEU A 330 -17.52 -12.60 -24.34
C LEU A 330 -17.12 -13.46 -25.54
N THR A 331 -16.66 -14.70 -25.30
CA THR A 331 -16.05 -15.54 -26.34
C THR A 331 -16.90 -16.73 -26.78
N HIS A 332 -18.02 -17.00 -26.09
CA HIS A 332 -18.89 -18.15 -26.44
C HIS A 332 -19.75 -17.87 -27.66
N GLY A 333 -19.77 -18.84 -28.56
CA GLY A 333 -20.49 -18.73 -29.80
C GLY A 333 -19.96 -17.58 -30.66
N GLU A 334 -20.85 -16.80 -31.21
CA GLU A 334 -20.55 -15.58 -31.93
C GLU A 334 -21.06 -14.39 -31.13
N ALA A 335 -20.55 -14.22 -29.88
CA ALA A 335 -20.95 -13.11 -29.05
C ALA A 335 -20.75 -11.77 -29.79
N PHE A 336 -21.77 -10.94 -29.78
CA PHE A 336 -21.79 -9.67 -30.49
C PHE A 336 -22.00 -8.53 -29.49
N LEU A 337 -21.09 -7.58 -29.48
CA LEU A 337 -21.24 -6.37 -28.70
C LEU A 337 -21.59 -5.19 -29.61
N PRO A 338 -22.70 -4.50 -29.34
CA PRO A 338 -22.99 -3.21 -29.98
C PRO A 338 -21.81 -2.25 -29.73
N ARG A 339 -21.56 -1.35 -30.68
CA ARG A 339 -20.40 -0.45 -30.63
C ARG A 339 -20.22 0.27 -29.30
N GLN A 340 -21.31 0.79 -28.71
CA GLN A 340 -21.23 1.49 -27.43
C GLN A 340 -20.76 0.55 -26.31
N ALA A 341 -21.35 -0.64 -26.20
CA ALA A 341 -20.96 -1.60 -25.18
C ALA A 341 -19.50 -2.06 -25.33
N ALA A 342 -19.03 -2.25 -26.57
CA ALA A 342 -17.64 -2.58 -26.82
C ALA A 342 -16.69 -1.44 -26.39
N LEU A 343 -17.03 -0.19 -26.67
CA LEU A 343 -16.23 0.96 -26.24
C LEU A 343 -16.25 1.13 -24.72
N ASP A 344 -17.36 0.90 -24.05
CA ASP A 344 -17.46 0.95 -22.59
C ASP A 344 -16.58 -0.13 -21.95
N VAL A 345 -16.56 -1.33 -22.50
CA VAL A 345 -15.69 -2.43 -22.06
C VAL A 345 -14.22 -2.11 -22.30
N LEU A 346 -13.87 -1.61 -23.48
CA LEU A 346 -12.49 -1.23 -23.80
C LEU A 346 -11.98 -0.05 -22.95
N SER A 347 -12.87 0.89 -22.61
CA SER A 347 -12.50 1.99 -21.69
C SER A 347 -12.13 1.50 -20.29
N SER A 348 -12.71 0.37 -19.84
CA SER A 348 -12.38 -0.22 -18.54
C SER A 348 -10.94 -0.74 -18.43
N VAL A 349 -10.31 -1.01 -19.58
CA VAL A 349 -8.91 -1.48 -19.68
C VAL A 349 -7.97 -0.41 -20.24
N ASP A 350 -8.41 0.85 -20.30
CA ASP A 350 -7.66 1.97 -20.85
C ASP A 350 -7.06 1.67 -22.23
N TRP A 351 -7.86 1.05 -23.11
CA TRP A 351 -7.42 0.68 -24.45
C TRP A 351 -7.28 1.91 -25.34
N ASP A 352 -6.10 2.10 -25.90
CA ASP A 352 -5.75 3.23 -26.79
C ASP A 352 -5.30 2.79 -28.19
N GLY A 353 -5.40 1.47 -28.48
CA GLY A 353 -5.04 0.91 -29.78
C GLY A 353 -6.15 0.92 -30.81
N ASP A 354 -5.86 0.36 -31.98
CA ASP A 354 -6.82 0.21 -33.06
C ASP A 354 -7.96 -0.75 -32.65
N LEU A 355 -9.13 -0.51 -33.21
CA LEU A 355 -10.30 -1.38 -33.04
C LEU A 355 -10.34 -2.41 -34.19
N PRO A 356 -10.91 -3.60 -33.96
CA PRO A 356 -11.16 -4.57 -35.05
C PRO A 356 -12.17 -4.02 -36.06
N ASP A 357 -12.28 -4.68 -37.20
CA ASP A 357 -13.26 -4.30 -38.21
C ASP A 357 -14.67 -4.45 -37.69
N PRO A 358 -15.52 -3.44 -37.82
CA PRO A 358 -16.92 -3.53 -37.34
C PRO A 358 -17.75 -4.50 -38.15
N VAL A 359 -18.61 -5.24 -37.46
CA VAL A 359 -19.58 -6.19 -38.06
C VAL A 359 -20.99 -5.62 -37.89
N GLU A 360 -21.83 -5.79 -38.92
CA GLU A 360 -23.25 -5.42 -38.84
C GLU A 360 -24.10 -6.65 -38.53
N ARG A 361 -24.88 -6.61 -37.44
CA ARG A 361 -25.91 -7.61 -37.09
C ARG A 361 -27.21 -6.94 -36.74
N ASN A 362 -28.29 -7.43 -37.32
CA ASN A 362 -29.66 -6.92 -37.08
C ASN A 362 -29.79 -5.38 -37.24
N GLY A 363 -29.00 -4.78 -38.16
CA GLY A 363 -29.00 -3.33 -38.37
C GLY A 363 -28.24 -2.51 -37.31
N GLN A 364 -27.47 -3.17 -36.48
CA GLN A 364 -26.55 -2.54 -35.51
C GLN A 364 -25.10 -2.83 -35.88
N THR A 365 -24.29 -1.79 -35.83
CA THR A 365 -22.85 -1.91 -35.97
C THR A 365 -22.21 -2.28 -34.62
N GLY A 366 -21.35 -3.26 -34.59
CA GLY A 366 -20.66 -3.72 -33.36
C GLY A 366 -19.44 -4.56 -33.69
N TYR A 367 -18.98 -5.33 -32.72
CA TYR A 367 -17.77 -6.13 -32.81
C TYR A 367 -18.04 -7.55 -32.31
N LEU A 368 -17.25 -8.49 -32.80
CA LEU A 368 -17.27 -9.87 -32.29
C LEU A 368 -16.51 -9.92 -30.95
N GLY A 369 -17.06 -10.69 -30.01
CA GLY A 369 -16.47 -10.78 -28.67
C GLY A 369 -15.08 -11.40 -28.68
N ASN A 370 -14.83 -12.41 -29.52
CA ASN A 370 -13.50 -12.99 -29.68
C ASN A 370 -12.46 -11.96 -30.16
N GLU A 371 -12.85 -11.07 -31.09
CA GLU A 371 -11.94 -10.01 -31.57
C GLU A 371 -11.63 -8.99 -30.47
N ILE A 372 -12.61 -8.62 -29.66
CA ILE A 372 -12.41 -7.73 -28.50
C ILE A 372 -11.49 -8.40 -27.46
N PHE A 373 -11.69 -9.69 -27.18
CA PHE A 373 -10.84 -10.42 -26.25
C PHE A 373 -9.41 -10.57 -26.81
N SER A 374 -9.26 -10.79 -28.09
CA SER A 374 -7.97 -10.91 -28.79
C SER A 374 -7.08 -9.67 -28.64
N LEU A 375 -7.68 -8.48 -28.49
CA LEU A 375 -6.91 -7.25 -28.23
C LEU A 375 -6.04 -7.31 -26.98
N LEU A 376 -6.39 -8.16 -26.01
CA LEU A 376 -5.59 -8.34 -24.79
C LEU A 376 -4.41 -9.30 -25.01
N VAL A 377 -4.49 -10.15 -26.03
CA VAL A 377 -3.52 -11.23 -26.26
C VAL A 377 -2.40 -10.75 -27.15
N LYS A 378 -1.22 -10.64 -26.57
CA LYS A 378 -0.03 -10.29 -27.34
C LYS A 378 0.40 -11.47 -28.20
N GLY A 379 0.47 -11.26 -29.53
CA GLY A 379 0.86 -12.30 -30.50
C GLY A 379 2.29 -12.80 -30.31
N GLY A 380 2.64 -13.86 -31.03
CA GLY A 380 4.01 -14.42 -31.01
C GLY A 380 4.07 -15.89 -30.61
N PHE A 381 2.93 -16.53 -30.39
CA PHE A 381 2.84 -17.95 -30.11
C PHE A 381 1.60 -18.57 -30.80
N GLU A 382 1.66 -19.88 -30.96
CA GLU A 382 0.54 -20.70 -31.43
C GLU A 382 0.11 -21.63 -30.29
N LEU A 383 -1.19 -21.67 -29.99
CA LEU A 383 -1.72 -22.48 -28.91
C LEU A 383 -3.03 -23.15 -29.34
N ASN A 384 -3.12 -24.44 -29.06
CA ASN A 384 -4.36 -25.21 -29.27
C ASN A 384 -4.65 -26.03 -28.02
N PHE A 385 -5.86 -25.90 -27.49
CA PHE A 385 -6.32 -26.70 -26.35
C PHE A 385 -7.82 -26.94 -26.43
N LYS A 386 -8.31 -27.84 -25.58
CA LYS A 386 -9.75 -28.04 -25.41
C LYS A 386 -10.22 -27.37 -24.12
N ASN A 387 -11.30 -26.62 -24.19
CA ASN A 387 -11.95 -26.09 -23.01
C ASN A 387 -12.62 -27.23 -22.19
N ARG A 388 -13.23 -26.91 -21.05
CA ARG A 388 -13.89 -27.91 -20.21
C ARG A 388 -15.09 -28.59 -20.86
N ALA A 389 -15.76 -27.88 -21.76
CA ALA A 389 -16.85 -28.42 -22.57
C ALA A 389 -16.36 -29.35 -23.72
N GLY A 390 -15.03 -29.47 -23.90
CA GLY A 390 -14.44 -30.29 -24.95
C GLY A 390 -14.33 -29.57 -26.32
N GLU A 391 -14.72 -28.30 -26.42
CA GLU A 391 -14.59 -27.48 -27.62
C GLU A 391 -13.14 -27.09 -27.85
N SER A 392 -12.74 -27.01 -29.10
CA SER A 392 -11.39 -26.59 -29.47
C SER A 392 -11.24 -25.07 -29.38
N VAL A 393 -10.21 -24.64 -28.69
CA VAL A 393 -9.80 -23.24 -28.61
C VAL A 393 -8.43 -23.12 -29.28
N SER A 394 -8.28 -22.15 -30.15
CA SER A 394 -7.02 -21.87 -30.83
C SER A 394 -6.65 -20.41 -30.69
N VAL A 395 -5.35 -20.18 -30.54
CA VAL A 395 -4.75 -18.84 -30.54
C VAL A 395 -3.67 -18.84 -31.61
N SER A 396 -3.76 -17.93 -32.56
CA SER A 396 -2.80 -17.80 -33.66
C SER A 396 -2.42 -16.34 -33.81
N SER A 397 -1.14 -16.03 -33.61
CA SER A 397 -0.63 -14.65 -33.72
C SER A 397 -1.33 -13.61 -32.84
N GLY A 398 -2.01 -14.03 -31.78
CA GLY A 398 -2.81 -13.18 -30.88
C GLY A 398 -4.32 -13.29 -31.11
N ASP A 399 -4.76 -13.78 -32.26
CA ASP A 399 -6.19 -13.97 -32.55
C ASP A 399 -6.72 -15.21 -31.83
N VAL A 400 -7.75 -15.02 -31.01
CA VAL A 400 -8.39 -16.07 -30.23
C VAL A 400 -9.65 -16.56 -30.94
N SER A 401 -9.76 -17.87 -31.11
CA SER A 401 -10.94 -18.53 -31.67
C SER A 401 -11.42 -19.63 -30.74
N GLY A 402 -12.72 -19.69 -30.47
CA GLY A 402 -13.33 -20.60 -29.51
C GLY A 402 -13.65 -19.94 -28.16
N SER A 403 -14.33 -20.68 -27.29
CA SER A 403 -14.83 -20.16 -26.02
C SER A 403 -13.77 -20.28 -24.92
N ILE A 404 -13.38 -19.14 -24.34
CA ILE A 404 -12.43 -19.06 -23.24
C ILE A 404 -13.12 -19.38 -21.92
N ASP A 405 -12.59 -20.34 -21.19
CA ASP A 405 -13.06 -20.78 -19.89
C ASP A 405 -11.91 -20.85 -18.86
N LYS A 406 -12.12 -21.57 -17.75
CA LYS A 406 -11.11 -21.77 -16.70
C LYS A 406 -9.82 -22.35 -17.25
N ARG A 407 -9.86 -23.24 -18.27
CA ARG A 407 -8.64 -23.80 -18.89
C ARG A 407 -7.86 -22.78 -19.71
N GLY A 408 -8.51 -21.70 -20.14
CA GLY A 408 -7.83 -20.60 -20.83
C GLY A 408 -7.11 -19.66 -19.88
N ILE A 409 -7.82 -19.13 -18.90
CA ILE A 409 -7.36 -18.00 -18.06
C ILE A 409 -7.40 -18.26 -16.55
N GLY A 410 -7.86 -19.42 -16.13
CA GLY A 410 -8.09 -19.70 -14.72
C GLY A 410 -6.79 -19.95 -13.94
N ALA A 411 -6.87 -19.76 -12.64
CA ALA A 411 -5.84 -20.24 -11.73
C ALA A 411 -5.77 -21.79 -11.81
N GLU A 412 -4.56 -22.33 -11.71
CA GLU A 412 -4.19 -23.76 -11.75
C GLU A 412 -4.20 -24.42 -13.15
N ASP A 413 -4.98 -23.95 -14.10
CA ASP A 413 -5.12 -24.60 -15.42
C ASP A 413 -5.22 -23.56 -16.58
N GLY A 414 -4.61 -22.39 -16.44
CA GLY A 414 -4.71 -21.28 -17.41
C GLY A 414 -3.75 -21.43 -18.59
N ARG A 415 -4.09 -22.24 -19.60
CA ARG A 415 -3.23 -22.51 -20.76
C ARG A 415 -2.84 -21.29 -21.56
N LEU A 416 -3.76 -20.37 -21.80
CA LEU A 416 -3.48 -19.11 -22.48
C LEU A 416 -2.57 -18.21 -21.63
N LEU A 417 -2.88 -18.10 -20.34
CA LEU A 417 -2.09 -17.32 -19.40
C LEU A 417 -0.65 -17.87 -19.32
N ASP A 418 -0.51 -19.19 -19.19
CA ASP A 418 0.82 -19.84 -19.16
C ASP A 418 1.62 -19.54 -20.44
N ALA A 419 0.98 -19.60 -21.61
CA ALA A 419 1.62 -19.29 -22.89
C ALA A 419 2.07 -17.83 -22.99
N VAL A 420 1.24 -16.89 -22.53
CA VAL A 420 1.58 -15.46 -22.48
C VAL A 420 2.79 -15.23 -21.58
N VAL A 421 2.80 -15.78 -20.36
CA VAL A 421 3.90 -15.62 -19.40
C VAL A 421 5.17 -16.26 -19.91
N GLN A 422 5.10 -17.46 -20.48
CA GLN A 422 6.28 -18.17 -21.00
C GLN A 422 6.91 -17.47 -22.22
N THR A 423 6.08 -16.85 -23.06
CA THR A 423 6.56 -16.20 -24.30
C THR A 423 7.05 -14.79 -24.05
N HIS A 424 6.33 -14.02 -23.23
CA HIS A 424 6.54 -12.57 -23.07
C HIS A 424 7.07 -12.14 -21.71
N GLY A 425 7.16 -13.07 -20.77
CA GLY A 425 7.64 -12.81 -19.41
C GLY A 425 6.55 -12.40 -18.41
N THR A 426 6.97 -12.31 -17.17
CA THR A 426 6.07 -12.16 -16.01
C THR A 426 5.39 -10.80 -15.95
N ASP A 427 6.04 -9.73 -16.40
CA ASP A 427 5.45 -8.38 -16.41
C ASP A 427 4.30 -8.26 -17.43
N VAL A 428 4.48 -8.85 -18.62
CA VAL A 428 3.40 -8.90 -19.64
C VAL A 428 2.27 -9.81 -19.19
N GLY A 429 2.59 -10.92 -18.50
CA GLY A 429 1.59 -11.78 -17.89
C GLY A 429 0.75 -11.05 -16.84
N ALA A 430 1.37 -10.25 -16.00
CA ALA A 430 0.68 -9.43 -15.01
C ALA A 430 -0.22 -8.36 -15.67
N GLU A 431 0.27 -7.70 -16.71
CA GLU A 431 -0.54 -6.75 -17.48
C GLU A 431 -1.75 -7.43 -18.12
N PHE A 432 -1.56 -8.62 -18.71
CA PHE A 432 -2.64 -9.42 -19.27
C PHE A 432 -3.69 -9.75 -18.21
N ILE A 433 -3.29 -10.24 -17.02
CA ILE A 433 -4.23 -10.54 -15.93
C ILE A 433 -4.98 -9.28 -15.50
N ASN A 434 -4.30 -8.16 -15.33
CA ASN A 434 -4.92 -6.90 -14.91
C ASN A 434 -5.96 -6.40 -15.91
N LYS A 435 -5.67 -6.46 -17.19
CA LYS A 435 -6.61 -6.06 -18.24
C LYS A 435 -7.76 -7.07 -18.38
N MET A 436 -7.44 -8.37 -18.35
CA MET A 436 -8.42 -9.45 -18.44
C MET A 436 -9.44 -9.39 -17.30
N THR A 437 -9.00 -9.19 -16.04
CA THR A 437 -9.91 -9.10 -14.90
C THR A 437 -10.86 -7.91 -15.01
N LYS A 438 -10.38 -6.74 -15.41
CA LYS A 438 -11.21 -5.55 -15.63
C LYS A 438 -12.20 -5.74 -16.79
N MET A 439 -11.73 -6.25 -17.91
CA MET A 439 -12.56 -6.48 -19.10
C MET A 439 -13.69 -7.47 -18.80
N THR A 440 -13.39 -8.58 -18.17
CA THR A 440 -14.38 -9.63 -17.87
C THR A 440 -15.45 -9.16 -16.89
N ILE A 441 -15.08 -8.35 -15.88
CA ILE A 441 -16.06 -7.73 -14.98
C ILE A 441 -16.91 -6.70 -15.71
N ALA A 442 -16.34 -5.91 -16.60
CA ALA A 442 -17.09 -4.96 -17.42
C ALA A 442 -18.10 -5.68 -18.32
N ILE A 443 -17.75 -6.83 -18.88
CA ILE A 443 -18.65 -7.69 -19.66
C ILE A 443 -19.77 -8.23 -18.76
N CYS A 444 -19.49 -8.78 -17.60
CA CYS A 444 -20.51 -9.24 -16.67
C CYS A 444 -21.49 -8.12 -16.29
N THR A 445 -20.98 -6.90 -16.13
CA THR A 445 -21.80 -5.72 -15.84
C THR A 445 -22.67 -5.30 -17.02
N ALA A 446 -22.14 -5.37 -18.24
CA ALA A 446 -22.85 -4.95 -19.46
C ALA A 446 -23.91 -5.97 -19.92
N MET A 447 -23.59 -7.26 -19.84
CA MET A 447 -24.47 -8.34 -20.32
C MET A 447 -25.38 -8.86 -19.21
N GLY A 448 -24.98 -8.81 -17.97
CA GLY A 448 -25.64 -9.47 -16.85
C GLY A 448 -25.42 -10.97 -16.85
N PHE A 449 -25.44 -11.58 -15.67
CA PHE A 449 -25.40 -13.02 -15.48
C PHE A 449 -26.11 -13.38 -14.18
N THR A 450 -26.92 -14.42 -14.23
CA THR A 450 -27.57 -14.99 -13.05
C THR A 450 -27.81 -16.48 -13.25
N THR A 451 -27.92 -17.23 -12.17
CA THR A 451 -28.32 -18.62 -12.15
C THR A 451 -29.60 -18.74 -11.30
N GLY A 452 -30.63 -19.36 -11.83
CA GLY A 452 -31.86 -19.69 -11.12
C GLY A 452 -31.85 -21.16 -10.66
N ILE A 453 -32.81 -21.53 -9.83
CA ILE A 453 -32.94 -22.91 -9.38
C ILE A 453 -33.30 -23.84 -10.56
N ASP A 454 -33.98 -23.31 -11.58
CA ASP A 454 -34.31 -24.05 -12.78
C ASP A 454 -33.10 -24.43 -13.64
N ASP A 455 -31.96 -23.70 -13.47
CA ASP A 455 -30.71 -24.00 -14.17
C ASP A 455 -29.98 -25.21 -13.57
N GLU A 456 -30.38 -25.65 -12.37
CA GLU A 456 -29.88 -26.88 -11.73
C GLU A 456 -30.65 -28.11 -12.19
N ASP A 457 -31.83 -27.95 -12.83
CA ASP A 457 -32.59 -29.06 -13.35
C ASP A 457 -31.95 -29.63 -14.61
N LEU A 458 -31.63 -30.94 -14.52
CA LEU A 458 -31.08 -31.65 -15.67
C LEU A 458 -32.14 -31.84 -16.76
N PRO A 459 -31.80 -31.61 -18.03
CA PRO A 459 -32.65 -31.99 -19.15
C PRO A 459 -33.03 -33.46 -19.07
N PRO A 460 -34.25 -33.85 -19.47
CA PRO A 460 -34.67 -35.25 -19.42
C PRO A 460 -33.72 -36.22 -20.11
N GLU A 461 -33.16 -35.84 -21.23
CA GLU A 461 -32.16 -36.59 -21.99
C GLU A 461 -30.89 -36.84 -21.21
N ALA A 462 -30.42 -35.83 -20.44
CA ALA A 462 -29.24 -35.97 -19.58
C ALA A 462 -29.51 -36.89 -18.38
N LYS A 463 -30.74 -36.84 -17.81
CA LYS A 463 -31.14 -37.79 -16.74
C LYS A 463 -31.13 -39.23 -17.24
N GLU A 464 -31.69 -39.48 -18.42
CA GLU A 464 -31.70 -40.81 -19.03
C GLU A 464 -30.30 -41.34 -19.32
N GLU A 465 -29.36 -40.45 -19.75
CA GLU A 465 -27.99 -40.82 -20.02
C GLU A 465 -27.25 -41.11 -18.71
N ILE A 466 -27.43 -40.30 -17.66
CA ILE A 466 -26.87 -40.56 -16.33
C ILE A 466 -27.35 -41.88 -15.76
N ASP A 467 -28.66 -42.18 -15.88
CA ASP A 467 -29.21 -43.44 -15.42
C ASP A 467 -28.63 -44.62 -16.20
N ARG A 468 -28.45 -44.48 -17.51
CA ARG A 468 -27.81 -45.50 -18.35
C ARG A 468 -26.35 -45.74 -17.94
N ILE A 469 -25.58 -44.68 -17.70
CA ILE A 469 -24.21 -44.75 -17.26
C ILE A 469 -24.14 -45.45 -15.88
N ASN A 470 -24.98 -45.04 -14.94
CA ASN A 470 -25.05 -45.62 -13.59
C ASN A 470 -25.40 -47.09 -13.61
N ILE A 471 -26.37 -47.50 -14.42
CA ILE A 471 -26.73 -48.89 -14.59
C ILE A 471 -25.59 -49.71 -15.18
N ALA A 472 -24.93 -49.19 -16.23
CA ALA A 472 -23.80 -49.83 -16.87
C ALA A 472 -22.58 -49.94 -15.94
N ALA A 473 -22.32 -48.93 -15.11
CA ALA A 473 -21.26 -48.94 -14.09
C ALA A 473 -21.59 -49.95 -13.01
N SER A 474 -22.83 -50.00 -12.50
CA SER A 474 -23.27 -51.00 -11.51
C SER A 474 -23.11 -52.42 -12.02
N GLU A 475 -23.52 -52.70 -13.25
CA GLU A 475 -23.37 -54.02 -13.87
C GLU A 475 -21.89 -54.45 -13.97
N LYS A 476 -21.00 -53.52 -14.31
CA LYS A 476 -19.55 -53.79 -14.35
C LYS A 476 -18.98 -54.05 -12.98
N VAL A 477 -19.39 -53.27 -11.97
CA VAL A 477 -18.99 -53.51 -10.57
C VAL A 477 -19.50 -54.85 -10.08
N ASP A 478 -20.74 -55.22 -10.33
CA ASP A 478 -21.31 -56.50 -9.96
C ASP A 478 -20.56 -57.67 -10.65
N ALA A 479 -20.19 -57.51 -11.91
CA ALA A 479 -19.40 -58.48 -12.63
C ALA A 479 -18.00 -58.66 -11.99
N GLU A 480 -17.41 -57.58 -11.53
CA GLU A 480 -16.10 -57.63 -10.85
C GLU A 480 -16.18 -58.27 -9.45
N LEU A 481 -17.24 -57.98 -8.71
CA LEU A 481 -17.55 -58.62 -7.43
C LEU A 481 -17.81 -60.11 -7.60
N VAL A 482 -18.51 -60.54 -8.66
CA VAL A 482 -18.67 -61.96 -8.95
C VAL A 482 -17.35 -62.67 -9.25
N LYS A 483 -16.44 -62.02 -9.98
CA LYS A 483 -15.10 -62.55 -10.23
C LYS A 483 -14.29 -62.67 -8.93
N PHE A 484 -14.43 -61.74 -8.00
CA PHE A 484 -13.78 -61.79 -6.71
C PHE A 484 -14.25 -62.97 -5.86
N GLY A 485 -15.54 -63.28 -5.91
CA GLY A 485 -16.15 -64.35 -5.15
C GLY A 485 -16.18 -64.16 -3.65
N LYS A 486 -16.54 -65.19 -2.88
CA LYS A 486 -16.68 -65.05 -1.41
C LYS A 486 -15.37 -64.80 -0.65
N ASP A 487 -14.23 -65.25 -1.19
CA ASP A 487 -12.95 -65.25 -0.46
C ASP A 487 -11.81 -64.56 -1.17
N GLY A 488 -12.00 -64.07 -2.40
CA GLY A 488 -10.94 -63.46 -3.22
C GLY A 488 -9.78 -64.38 -3.61
N ARG A 489 -9.84 -65.66 -3.23
CA ARG A 489 -8.70 -66.60 -3.36
C ARG A 489 -8.29 -66.93 -4.80
N LYS A 490 -9.21 -66.72 -5.75
CA LYS A 490 -8.96 -66.96 -7.18
C LYS A 490 -8.86 -65.67 -7.97
N TYR A 491 -8.94 -64.52 -7.29
CA TYR A 491 -8.86 -63.23 -7.95
C TYR A 491 -7.40 -62.86 -8.24
N GLU A 492 -7.08 -62.57 -9.46
CA GLU A 492 -5.73 -62.27 -9.90
C GLU A 492 -5.31 -60.86 -9.40
N ALA A 493 -4.40 -60.87 -8.41
CA ALA A 493 -3.91 -59.63 -7.82
C ALA A 493 -2.88 -58.92 -8.71
N ARG A 494 -2.92 -57.62 -8.78
CA ARG A 494 -1.88 -56.83 -9.43
C ARG A 494 -0.55 -56.96 -8.70
N PRO A 495 0.60 -56.85 -9.39
CA PRO A 495 1.90 -56.95 -8.75
C PRO A 495 2.05 -55.97 -7.57
N GLY A 496 2.39 -56.52 -6.40
CA GLY A 496 2.59 -55.72 -5.17
C GLY A 496 1.33 -55.35 -4.41
N ARG A 497 0.16 -55.85 -4.80
CA ARG A 497 -1.13 -55.62 -4.12
C ARG A 497 -1.80 -56.93 -3.69
N THR A 498 -2.66 -56.83 -2.71
CA THR A 498 -3.54 -57.92 -2.32
C THR A 498 -4.72 -58.04 -3.28
N PRO A 499 -5.41 -59.21 -3.33
CA PRO A 499 -6.65 -59.36 -4.14
C PRO A 499 -7.73 -58.32 -3.83
N LEU A 500 -7.87 -57.94 -2.54
CA LEU A 500 -8.84 -56.97 -2.10
C LEU A 500 -8.48 -55.52 -2.58
N GLU A 501 -7.21 -55.15 -2.43
CA GLU A 501 -6.75 -53.82 -2.95
C GLU A 501 -6.87 -53.75 -4.47
N THR A 502 -6.65 -54.83 -5.18
CA THR A 502 -6.83 -54.88 -6.64
C THR A 502 -8.28 -54.76 -7.04
N LEU A 503 -9.20 -55.38 -6.31
CA LEU A 503 -10.63 -55.24 -6.51
C LEU A 503 -11.06 -53.78 -6.31
N GLU A 504 -10.66 -53.16 -5.22
CA GLU A 504 -11.00 -51.78 -4.88
C GLU A 504 -10.52 -50.81 -5.97
N GLU A 505 -9.28 -50.98 -6.44
CA GLU A 505 -8.72 -50.16 -7.52
C GLU A 505 -9.47 -50.38 -8.87
N ASN A 506 -9.88 -51.61 -9.17
CA ASN A 506 -10.67 -51.89 -10.37
C ASN A 506 -12.07 -51.29 -10.27
N ILE A 507 -12.70 -51.34 -9.11
CA ILE A 507 -14.01 -50.71 -8.88
C ILE A 507 -13.90 -49.17 -9.03
N LEU A 508 -12.89 -48.55 -8.42
CA LEU A 508 -12.65 -47.11 -8.58
C LEU A 508 -12.46 -46.72 -10.06
N THR A 509 -11.69 -47.55 -10.81
CA THR A 509 -11.50 -47.30 -12.26
C THR A 509 -12.81 -47.44 -13.10
N ILE A 510 -13.78 -48.21 -12.61
CA ILE A 510 -15.10 -48.35 -13.28
C ILE A 510 -15.98 -47.16 -12.95
N LEU A 511 -15.84 -46.60 -11.75
CA LEU A 511 -16.66 -45.47 -11.27
C LEU A 511 -16.14 -44.09 -11.73
N ASP A 512 -14.83 -43.97 -11.99
CA ASP A 512 -14.20 -42.83 -12.61
C ASP A 512 -14.47 -42.78 -14.15
#